data_19a42b772eb6ae0b1f6a7caa30d0dfa1
#
_entry.id   19a42b772eb6ae0b1f6a7caa30d0dfa1
#
_cell.length_a   1.000
_cell.length_b   1.000
_cell.length_c   1.000
_cell.angle_alpha   90.00
_cell.angle_beta   90.00
_cell.angle_gamma   90.00
#
_symmetry.space_group_name_H-M   'P 1'
#
loop_
_entity.id
_entity.type
_entity.pdbx_description
1 polymer ?
#
loop_
_entity_poly.entity_id
_entity_poly.type
_entity_poly.pdbx_seq_one_letter_code
_entity_poly.pdbx_strand_id
1 'polypeptide(L)'
;MSTRIPLSNFLFSKNFKRILRKNDDLEFKIVKPKSNRTYYKLFKNYLKFRHSKGDMTDMSYLDFRTMLEISPVNTKILHLYKNNKFFGAMLYDVYEKSYSANYSFYNPIFKKRSLGTFLILKLIEEAKKEKIKYLYLGYYIKECKKMSYKINFKPIEILKNKKWESF
;
A
#
# COMPACT_ATOMS: atom_id res chain seq x y z
N MET A 1 9.19 8.11 12.66
CA MET A 1 8.71 7.05 13.56
C MET A 1 8.07 5.95 12.74
N SER A 2 8.34 4.67 13.01
CA SER A 2 7.65 3.56 12.33
C SER A 2 6.22 3.45 12.83
N THR A 3 5.29 3.03 11.96
CA THR A 3 3.87 2.87 12.28
C THR A 3 3.36 1.48 11.96
N ARG A 4 2.43 0.96 12.77
CA ARG A 4 1.72 -0.29 12.51
C ARG A 4 0.27 -0.23 12.98
N ILE A 5 -0.56 -1.06 12.39
CA ILE A 5 -1.98 -1.25 12.75
C ILE A 5 -2.10 -2.60 13.46
N PRO A 6 -2.55 -2.66 14.74
CA PRO A 6 -2.95 -3.91 15.37
C PRO A 6 -4.31 -4.36 14.79
N LEU A 7 -4.30 -5.46 14.02
CA LEU A 7 -5.44 -5.86 13.20
C LEU A 7 -6.60 -6.48 14.00
N SER A 8 -6.31 -7.04 15.19
CA SER A 8 -7.34 -7.61 16.06
C SER A 8 -8.43 -6.59 16.42
N ASN A 9 -8.02 -5.35 16.69
CA ASN A 9 -8.90 -4.28 17.15
C ASN A 9 -9.26 -3.29 16.03
N PHE A 10 -8.81 -3.54 14.79
CA PHE A 10 -9.09 -2.64 13.68
C PHE A 10 -10.53 -2.78 13.20
N LEU A 11 -11.25 -1.66 13.20
CA LEU A 11 -12.61 -1.54 12.68
C LEU A 11 -12.66 -0.58 11.49
N PHE A 12 -13.41 -0.96 10.47
CA PHE A 12 -13.61 -0.10 9.30
C PHE A 12 -14.52 1.08 9.64
N SER A 13 -13.98 2.29 9.64
CA SER A 13 -14.75 3.52 9.85
C SER A 13 -15.81 3.73 8.75
N LYS A 14 -16.79 4.62 8.97
CA LYS A 14 -17.79 5.00 7.95
C LYS A 14 -17.11 5.46 6.66
N ASN A 15 -16.03 6.25 6.75
CA ASN A 15 -15.28 6.71 5.59
C ASN A 15 -14.59 5.55 4.85
N PHE A 16 -13.99 4.59 5.56
CA PHE A 16 -13.37 3.41 4.96
C PHE A 16 -14.39 2.52 4.25
N LYS A 17 -15.55 2.29 4.86
CA LYS A 17 -16.65 1.56 4.22
C LYS A 17 -17.14 2.27 2.95
N ARG A 18 -17.17 3.61 2.94
CA ARG A 18 -17.50 4.40 1.75
C ARG A 18 -16.45 4.22 0.64
N ILE A 19 -15.15 4.21 0.99
CA ILE A 19 -14.07 3.98 0.03
C ILE A 19 -14.16 2.56 -0.54
N LEU A 20 -14.42 1.55 0.27
CA LEU A 20 -14.62 0.17 -0.20
C LEU A 20 -15.77 0.09 -1.18
N ARG A 21 -16.95 0.60 -0.83
CA ARG A 21 -18.14 0.62 -1.74
C ARG A 21 -17.90 1.40 -3.03
N LYS A 22 -17.16 2.50 -2.98
CA LYS A 22 -16.82 3.30 -4.17
C LYS A 22 -15.96 2.55 -5.18
N ASN A 23 -15.28 1.49 -4.75
CA ASN A 23 -14.34 0.70 -5.51
C ASN A 23 -14.75 -0.78 -5.60
N ASP A 24 -16.02 -1.12 -5.33
CA ASP A 24 -16.54 -2.50 -5.38
C ASP A 24 -16.55 -3.09 -6.81
N ASP A 25 -16.47 -2.22 -7.82
CA ASP A 25 -16.29 -2.56 -9.22
C ASP A 25 -14.84 -2.96 -9.60
N LEU A 26 -13.90 -2.91 -8.64
CA LEU A 26 -12.51 -3.30 -8.85
C LEU A 26 -12.26 -4.71 -8.33
N GLU A 27 -11.70 -5.53 -9.19
CA GLU A 27 -11.16 -6.84 -8.86
C GLU A 27 -9.74 -6.72 -8.31
N PHE A 28 -9.33 -7.63 -7.42
CA PHE A 28 -7.94 -7.71 -6.96
C PHE A 28 -7.41 -9.15 -7.02
N LYS A 29 -6.11 -9.26 -7.22
CA LYS A 29 -5.38 -10.53 -7.17
C LYS A 29 -4.07 -10.35 -6.43
N ILE A 30 -3.73 -11.33 -5.60
CA ILE A 30 -2.41 -11.39 -4.94
C ILE A 30 -1.55 -12.38 -5.74
N VAL A 31 -0.39 -11.90 -6.18
CA VAL A 31 0.53 -12.66 -7.03
C VAL A 31 1.96 -12.48 -6.56
N LYS A 32 2.85 -13.37 -7.03
CA LYS A 32 4.30 -13.17 -6.89
C LYS A 32 4.73 -11.92 -7.68
N PRO A 33 5.72 -11.17 -7.18
CA PRO A 33 6.24 -10.01 -7.89
C PRO A 33 6.79 -10.39 -9.27
N LYS A 34 6.25 -9.76 -10.29
CA LYS A 34 6.74 -9.88 -11.67
C LYS A 34 6.52 -8.55 -12.37
N SER A 35 7.60 -7.98 -12.88
CA SER A 35 7.55 -6.72 -13.63
C SER A 35 7.07 -6.94 -15.06
N ASN A 36 6.48 -5.92 -15.64
CA ASN A 36 6.24 -5.81 -17.06
C ASN A 36 6.17 -4.33 -17.49
N ARG A 37 6.19 -4.09 -18.80
CA ARG A 37 6.17 -2.73 -19.35
C ARG A 37 4.90 -1.95 -19.01
N THR A 38 3.76 -2.60 -18.90
CA THR A 38 2.49 -1.97 -18.52
C THR A 38 2.53 -1.45 -17.09
N TYR A 39 3.05 -2.25 -16.14
CA TYR A 39 3.21 -1.83 -14.75
C TYR A 39 4.22 -0.68 -14.62
N TYR A 40 5.34 -0.78 -15.32
CA TYR A 40 6.34 0.27 -15.34
C TYR A 40 5.79 1.59 -15.90
N LYS A 41 5.05 1.56 -17.00
CA LYS A 41 4.40 2.75 -17.57
C LYS A 41 3.44 3.41 -16.56
N LEU A 42 2.62 2.60 -15.89
CA LEU A 42 1.72 3.11 -14.84
C LEU A 42 2.50 3.69 -13.65
N PHE A 43 3.55 3.00 -13.20
CA PHE A 43 4.43 3.45 -12.13
C PHE A 43 5.08 4.81 -12.47
N LYS A 44 5.65 4.98 -13.66
CA LYS A 44 6.22 6.27 -14.11
C LYS A 44 5.18 7.39 -14.15
N ASN A 45 3.97 7.11 -14.64
CA ASN A 45 2.87 8.07 -14.64
C ASN A 45 2.47 8.47 -13.22
N TYR A 46 2.40 7.50 -12.31
CA TYR A 46 2.11 7.76 -10.89
C TYR A 46 3.19 8.64 -10.24
N LEU A 47 4.48 8.35 -10.49
CA LEU A 47 5.59 9.14 -9.97
C LEU A 47 5.53 10.60 -10.45
N LYS A 48 5.36 10.82 -11.76
CA LYS A 48 5.22 12.17 -12.33
C LYS A 48 4.09 12.97 -11.68
N PHE A 49 2.97 12.29 -11.40
CA PHE A 49 1.81 12.95 -10.80
C PHE A 49 1.98 13.20 -9.29
N ARG A 50 2.51 12.23 -8.54
CA ARG A 50 2.51 12.26 -7.06
C ARG A 50 3.83 12.70 -6.46
N HIS A 51 4.93 12.45 -7.14
CA HIS A 51 6.30 12.58 -6.65
C HIS A 51 7.24 13.23 -7.66
N SER A 52 6.77 14.24 -8.40
CA SER A 52 7.50 14.90 -9.51
C SER A 52 8.91 15.41 -9.16
N LYS A 53 9.20 15.60 -7.86
CA LYS A 53 10.52 16.02 -7.34
C LYS A 53 11.19 14.91 -6.51
N GLY A 54 10.78 13.66 -6.65
CA GLY A 54 11.35 12.56 -5.87
C GLY A 54 12.40 11.79 -6.65
N ASP A 55 13.40 11.23 -5.97
CA ASP A 55 14.53 10.49 -6.55
C ASP A 55 14.12 9.30 -7.42
N MET A 56 12.92 8.74 -7.19
CA MET A 56 12.39 7.62 -7.98
C MET A 56 11.88 8.02 -9.37
N THR A 57 11.77 9.33 -9.69
CA THR A 57 11.27 9.77 -11.00
C THR A 57 12.16 9.32 -12.16
N ASP A 58 13.45 9.16 -11.91
CA ASP A 58 14.44 8.76 -12.93
C ASP A 58 14.69 7.25 -12.94
N MET A 59 14.00 6.50 -12.07
CA MET A 59 14.11 5.05 -12.00
C MET A 59 13.92 4.40 -13.37
N SER A 60 14.92 3.63 -13.81
CA SER A 60 14.88 2.86 -15.06
C SER A 60 13.93 1.65 -14.96
N TYR A 61 13.66 0.99 -16.07
CA TYR A 61 12.90 -0.26 -16.04
C TYR A 61 13.65 -1.37 -15.28
N LEU A 62 14.98 -1.39 -15.35
CA LEU A 62 15.80 -2.36 -14.64
C LEU A 62 15.69 -2.15 -13.12
N ASP A 63 15.79 -0.90 -12.65
CA ASP A 63 15.62 -0.57 -11.24
C ASP A 63 14.22 -0.92 -10.73
N PHE A 64 13.19 -0.62 -11.52
CA PHE A 64 11.82 -1.00 -11.22
C PHE A 64 11.65 -2.52 -11.12
N ARG A 65 12.27 -3.27 -12.04
CA ARG A 65 12.29 -4.73 -12.00
C ARG A 65 12.98 -5.24 -10.76
N THR A 66 14.16 -4.70 -10.43
CA THR A 66 14.92 -5.03 -9.23
C THR A 66 14.10 -4.76 -7.97
N MET A 67 13.47 -3.59 -7.87
CA MET A 67 12.61 -3.23 -6.74
C MET A 67 11.44 -4.21 -6.55
N LEU A 68 10.87 -4.73 -7.65
CA LEU A 68 9.74 -5.65 -7.56
C LEU A 68 10.15 -7.10 -7.32
N GLU A 69 11.16 -7.59 -8.04
CA GLU A 69 11.44 -9.02 -8.17
C GLU A 69 12.59 -9.51 -7.27
N ILE A 70 13.49 -8.60 -6.85
CA ILE A 70 14.65 -8.97 -6.03
C ILE A 70 14.38 -8.52 -4.59
N SER A 71 13.96 -9.46 -3.77
CA SER A 71 13.70 -9.22 -2.35
C SER A 71 14.28 -10.38 -1.52
N PRO A 72 14.97 -10.08 -0.40
CA PRO A 72 15.46 -11.10 0.52
C PRO A 72 14.35 -11.71 1.39
N VAL A 73 13.12 -11.20 1.29
CA VAL A 73 11.97 -11.63 2.06
C VAL A 73 10.83 -12.08 1.15
N ASN A 74 9.83 -12.75 1.72
CA ASN A 74 8.64 -13.19 0.99
C ASN A 74 7.78 -11.97 0.61
N THR A 75 8.03 -11.41 -0.57
CA THR A 75 7.29 -10.26 -1.09
C THR A 75 6.15 -10.71 -2.00
N LYS A 76 5.01 -10.04 -1.89
CA LYS A 76 3.83 -10.25 -2.75
C LYS A 76 3.36 -8.92 -3.32
N ILE A 77 2.56 -8.99 -4.39
CA ILE A 77 1.88 -7.83 -4.98
C ILE A 77 0.38 -8.06 -4.96
N LEU A 78 -0.35 -7.09 -4.40
CA LEU A 78 -1.78 -6.97 -4.58
C LEU A 78 -2.04 -6.09 -5.80
N HIS A 79 -2.64 -6.66 -6.84
CA HIS A 79 -3.01 -5.98 -8.08
C HIS A 79 -4.48 -5.57 -8.07
N LEU A 80 -4.79 -4.40 -8.63
CA LEU A 80 -6.15 -3.95 -8.91
C LEU A 80 -6.43 -3.96 -10.41
N TYR A 81 -7.59 -4.50 -10.78
CA TYR A 81 -8.07 -4.58 -12.15
C TYR A 81 -9.51 -4.09 -12.27
N LYS A 82 -9.88 -3.71 -13.49
CA LYS A 82 -11.26 -3.57 -13.92
C LYS A 82 -11.33 -3.96 -15.40
N ASN A 83 -12.19 -4.91 -15.76
CA ASN A 83 -12.34 -5.39 -17.15
C ASN A 83 -10.97 -5.72 -17.77
N ASN A 84 -10.15 -6.50 -17.08
CA ASN A 84 -8.78 -6.86 -17.47
C ASN A 84 -7.78 -5.69 -17.62
N LYS A 85 -8.19 -4.46 -17.32
CA LYS A 85 -7.28 -3.30 -17.32
C LYS A 85 -6.67 -3.13 -15.93
N PHE A 86 -5.35 -2.93 -15.90
CA PHE A 86 -4.58 -2.72 -14.68
C PHE A 86 -4.79 -1.31 -14.13
N PHE A 87 -5.21 -1.20 -12.88
CA PHE A 87 -5.51 0.05 -12.19
C PHE A 87 -4.46 0.48 -11.18
N GLY A 88 -3.73 -0.46 -10.60
CA GLY A 88 -2.72 -0.18 -9.60
C GLY A 88 -2.26 -1.43 -8.86
N ALA A 89 -1.25 -1.25 -8.03
CA ALA A 89 -0.69 -2.33 -7.23
C ALA A 89 -0.17 -1.83 -5.88
N MET A 90 -0.05 -2.76 -4.95
CA MET A 90 0.66 -2.59 -3.68
C MET A 90 1.65 -3.73 -3.49
N LEU A 91 2.92 -3.36 -3.36
CA LEU A 91 4.00 -4.25 -2.96
C LEU A 91 4.01 -4.36 -1.44
N TYR A 92 4.04 -5.56 -0.91
CA TYR A 92 4.09 -5.80 0.53
C TYR A 92 4.88 -7.06 0.88
N ASP A 93 5.52 -7.04 2.04
CA ASP A 93 6.26 -8.17 2.57
C ASP A 93 5.41 -8.96 3.55
N VAL A 94 5.59 -10.28 3.53
CA VAL A 94 4.89 -11.26 4.35
C VAL A 94 5.84 -11.84 5.38
N TYR A 95 5.51 -11.66 6.63
CA TYR A 95 6.17 -12.28 7.78
C TYR A 95 5.17 -13.18 8.52
N GLU A 96 5.64 -14.06 9.39
CA GLU A 96 4.82 -15.05 10.12
C GLU A 96 3.56 -14.43 10.77
N LYS A 97 3.69 -13.27 11.40
CA LYS A 97 2.61 -12.60 12.17
C LYS A 97 2.31 -11.18 11.71
N SER A 98 2.91 -10.74 10.62
CA SER A 98 2.75 -9.37 10.16
C SER A 98 2.93 -9.20 8.65
N TYR A 99 2.29 -8.18 8.11
CA TYR A 99 2.54 -7.66 6.77
C TYR A 99 3.19 -6.28 6.85
N SER A 100 4.01 -5.95 5.86
CA SER A 100 4.58 -4.61 5.69
C SER A 100 4.18 -4.06 4.33
N ALA A 101 3.38 -3.00 4.31
CA ALA A 101 3.01 -2.29 3.10
C ALA A 101 4.18 -1.39 2.66
N ASN A 102 4.92 -1.81 1.63
CA ASN A 102 6.16 -1.14 1.21
C ASN A 102 5.89 -0.01 0.22
N TYR A 103 5.21 -0.31 -0.89
CA TYR A 103 4.99 0.67 -1.93
C TYR A 103 3.68 0.43 -2.68
N SER A 104 2.99 1.52 -3.02
CA SER A 104 1.79 1.45 -3.85
C SER A 104 1.85 2.45 -4.99
N PHE A 105 1.37 2.05 -6.16
CA PHE A 105 1.19 2.92 -7.31
C PHE A 105 -0.12 2.59 -8.03
N TYR A 106 -0.75 3.59 -8.58
CA TYR A 106 -2.07 3.45 -9.19
C TYR A 106 -2.29 4.54 -10.25
N ASN A 107 -3.31 4.36 -11.06
CA ASN A 107 -3.64 5.32 -12.11
C ASN A 107 -4.12 6.64 -11.49
N PRO A 108 -3.36 7.74 -11.66
CA PRO A 108 -3.64 9.03 -11.03
C PRO A 108 -4.89 9.72 -11.57
N ILE A 109 -5.40 9.33 -12.74
CA ILE A 109 -6.64 9.87 -13.31
C ILE A 109 -7.81 9.63 -12.35
N PHE A 110 -7.79 8.52 -11.61
CA PHE A 110 -8.83 8.13 -10.66
C PHE A 110 -8.60 8.68 -9.24
N LYS A 111 -7.98 9.85 -9.09
CA LYS A 111 -7.67 10.47 -7.78
C LYS A 111 -8.87 10.57 -6.83
N LYS A 112 -10.10 10.75 -7.36
CA LYS A 112 -11.33 10.81 -6.55
C LYS A 112 -11.71 9.47 -5.93
N ARG A 113 -11.14 8.35 -6.37
CA ARG A 113 -11.42 7.00 -5.87
C ARG A 113 -10.64 6.60 -4.62
N SER A 114 -9.65 7.40 -4.19
CA SER A 114 -8.80 7.12 -3.01
C SER A 114 -8.09 5.76 -3.10
N LEU A 115 -7.54 5.41 -4.28
CA LEU A 115 -7.00 4.07 -4.56
C LEU A 115 -5.86 3.66 -3.62
N GLY A 116 -5.01 4.60 -3.18
CA GLY A 116 -3.97 4.29 -2.20
C GLY A 116 -4.53 3.80 -0.86
N THR A 117 -5.57 4.46 -0.35
CA THR A 117 -6.28 4.02 0.86
C THR A 117 -7.01 2.71 0.61
N PHE A 118 -7.65 2.55 -0.54
CA PHE A 118 -8.35 1.33 -0.92
C PHE A 118 -7.42 0.10 -0.95
N LEU A 119 -6.20 0.24 -1.52
CA LEU A 119 -5.19 -0.81 -1.52
C LEU A 119 -4.82 -1.26 -0.10
N ILE A 120 -4.64 -0.30 0.83
CA ILE A 120 -4.36 -0.62 2.23
C ILE A 120 -5.55 -1.34 2.87
N LEU A 121 -6.78 -0.89 2.62
CA LEU A 121 -7.99 -1.54 3.15
C LEU A 121 -8.15 -2.96 2.64
N LYS A 122 -7.86 -3.21 1.36
CA LYS A 122 -7.86 -4.58 0.79
C LYS A 122 -6.77 -5.44 1.42
N LEU A 123 -5.58 -4.89 1.65
CA LEU A 123 -4.52 -5.61 2.34
C LEU A 123 -4.89 -5.93 3.81
N ILE A 124 -5.60 -5.03 4.50
CA ILE A 124 -6.15 -5.29 5.85
C ILE A 124 -7.17 -6.44 5.81
N GLU A 125 -8.09 -6.46 4.83
CA GLU A 125 -9.06 -7.55 4.67
C GLU A 125 -8.36 -8.89 4.51
N GLU A 126 -7.36 -8.97 3.63
CA GLU A 126 -6.58 -10.21 3.42
C GLU A 126 -5.75 -10.61 4.65
N ALA A 127 -5.08 -9.66 5.28
CA ALA A 127 -4.32 -9.91 6.50
C ALA A 127 -5.21 -10.44 7.64
N LYS A 128 -6.44 -9.93 7.78
CA LYS A 128 -7.41 -10.44 8.77
C LYS A 128 -7.88 -11.87 8.45
N LYS A 129 -8.10 -12.22 7.19
CA LYS A 129 -8.43 -13.60 6.76
C LYS A 129 -7.32 -14.59 7.14
N GLU A 130 -6.07 -14.18 6.93
CA GLU A 130 -4.87 -14.97 7.26
C GLU A 130 -4.46 -14.86 8.74
N LYS A 131 -5.28 -14.25 9.61
CA LYS A 131 -5.04 -14.09 11.06
C LYS A 131 -3.72 -13.38 11.40
N ILE A 132 -3.29 -12.49 10.51
CA ILE A 132 -2.11 -11.64 10.72
C ILE A 132 -2.38 -10.65 11.86
N LYS A 133 -1.39 -10.46 12.75
CA LYS A 133 -1.55 -9.60 13.93
C LYS A 133 -1.34 -8.12 13.61
N TYR A 134 -0.38 -7.79 12.75
CA TYR A 134 0.03 -6.41 12.50
C TYR A 134 0.19 -6.12 11.01
N LEU A 135 -0.24 -4.91 10.60
CA LEU A 135 0.10 -4.34 9.31
C LEU A 135 1.00 -3.11 9.52
N TYR A 136 2.24 -3.19 9.08
CA TYR A 136 3.17 -2.06 9.10
C TYR A 136 2.91 -1.15 7.90
N LEU A 137 2.85 0.18 8.15
CA LEU A 137 2.69 1.20 7.11
C LEU A 137 3.97 1.99 6.83
N GLY A 138 5.11 1.56 7.41
CA GLY A 138 6.38 2.25 7.29
C GLY A 138 6.46 3.53 8.14
N TYR A 139 7.29 4.47 7.73
CA TYR A 139 7.55 5.68 8.50
C TYR A 139 6.39 6.69 8.46
N TYR A 140 6.24 7.42 9.57
CA TYR A 140 5.40 8.59 9.70
C TYR A 140 6.25 9.78 10.14
N ILE A 141 6.13 10.88 9.42
CA ILE A 141 6.76 12.18 9.72
C ILE A 141 5.60 13.19 9.84
N LYS A 142 5.46 13.80 11.02
CA LYS A 142 4.32 14.68 11.35
C LYS A 142 4.19 15.85 10.38
N GLU A 143 5.30 16.45 9.99
CA GLU A 143 5.39 17.61 9.10
C GLU A 143 5.14 17.23 7.62
N CYS A 144 5.17 15.95 7.29
CA CYS A 144 4.97 15.47 5.92
C CYS A 144 3.48 15.22 5.62
N LYS A 145 2.82 16.20 4.99
CA LYS A 145 1.40 16.11 4.59
C LYS A 145 1.08 14.86 3.77
N LYS A 146 2.05 14.35 2.96
CA LYS A 146 1.85 13.13 2.16
C LYS A 146 1.72 11.86 3.00
N MET A 147 2.14 11.88 4.27
CA MET A 147 2.07 10.76 5.21
C MET A 147 0.89 10.86 6.19
N SER A 148 0.19 12.02 6.26
CA SER A 148 -0.88 12.27 7.22
C SER A 148 -2.05 11.27 7.15
N TYR A 149 -2.29 10.65 6.00
CA TYR A 149 -3.34 9.65 5.83
C TYR A 149 -3.17 8.42 6.75
N LYS A 150 -1.94 8.12 7.19
CA LYS A 150 -1.63 6.94 8.00
C LYS A 150 -2.32 6.97 9.36
N ILE A 151 -2.42 8.15 9.98
CA ILE A 151 -3.06 8.31 11.31
C ILE A 151 -4.58 8.08 11.28
N ASN A 152 -5.19 7.97 10.11
CA ASN A 152 -6.61 7.67 9.97
C ASN A 152 -6.92 6.17 10.17
N PHE A 153 -5.92 5.28 10.11
CA PHE A 153 -6.08 3.83 10.28
C PHE A 153 -6.04 3.44 11.78
N LYS A 154 -7.01 3.97 12.54
CA LYS A 154 -7.10 3.66 13.98
C LYS A 154 -7.67 2.26 14.24
N PRO A 155 -7.15 1.53 15.27
CA PRO A 155 -6.03 1.94 16.13
C PRO A 155 -4.71 1.88 15.35
N ILE A 156 -3.86 2.88 15.55
CA ILE A 156 -2.51 2.91 14.99
C ILE A 156 -1.50 3.07 16.13
N GLU A 157 -0.40 2.36 16.04
CA GLU A 157 0.71 2.42 16.96
C GLU A 157 1.94 3.02 16.30
N ILE A 158 2.72 3.76 17.07
CA ILE A 158 4.00 4.34 16.65
C ILE A 158 5.13 3.78 17.51
N LEU A 159 6.30 3.59 16.91
CA LEU A 159 7.50 3.15 17.62
C LEU A 159 8.23 4.37 18.17
N LYS A 160 8.26 4.51 19.50
CA LYS A 160 9.05 5.49 20.24
C LYS A 160 9.91 4.79 21.29
N ASN A 161 11.16 5.19 21.41
CA ASN A 161 12.08 4.66 22.45
C ASN A 161 12.03 3.12 22.53
N LYS A 162 12.03 2.43 21.38
CA LYS A 162 11.92 0.96 21.25
C LYS A 162 10.62 0.35 21.79
N LYS A 163 9.59 1.15 22.09
CA LYS A 163 8.26 0.69 22.52
C LYS A 163 7.18 1.13 21.53
N TRP A 164 6.18 0.27 21.34
CA TRP A 164 4.99 0.59 20.56
C TRP A 164 3.97 1.27 21.45
N GLU A 165 3.53 2.45 21.06
CA GLU A 165 2.58 3.28 21.78
C GLU A 165 1.38 3.61 20.88
N SER A 166 0.19 3.70 21.46
CA SER A 166 -1.01 4.16 20.75
C SER A 166 -0.85 5.63 20.33
N PHE A 167 -1.30 5.95 19.09
CA PHE A 167 -1.18 7.31 18.53
C PHE A 167 -2.52 8.01 18.43
#